data_7c82dc04ecd803d15488808d6fce30a6
#
_entry.id   7c82dc04ecd803d15488808d6fce30a6
#
_cell.length_a   1.000
_cell.length_b   1.000
_cell.length_c   1.000
_cell.angle_alpha   90.00
_cell.angle_beta   90.00
_cell.angle_gamma   90.00
#
_symmetry.space_group_name_H-M   'P 1'
#
loop_
_entity.id
_entity.type
_entity.pdbx_description
1 polymer ?
#
loop_
_entity_poly.entity_id
_entity_poly.type
_entity_poly.pdbx_seq_one_letter_code
_entity_poly.pdbx_strand_id
1 'polypeptide(L)'
;MVDEFFLKSLIQITHGEIRLIDKDGGICRIGKTKEEEDPFFTDKNFLNDVLERRPEASIDIFWEDDVYYARVRRKGIQGWILAGPVQTVVGAAPALKIAQKHKIEVASYRLPYCELKTFLEAMKLLLYEETGEKVCFSQLYTKQQPEPEQQKFFEKKRWMEKGGHLHNPY
;
A
#
# COMPACT_ATOMS: atom_id res chain seq x y z
N MET A 1 -13.14 14.55 -0.57
CA MET A 1 -12.68 13.76 0.61
C MET A 1 -13.53 12.51 0.74
N VAL A 2 -12.88 11.38 0.94
CA VAL A 2 -13.59 10.10 1.05
C VAL A 2 -14.21 9.92 2.42
N ASP A 3 -15.33 9.20 2.49
CA ASP A 3 -15.99 8.87 3.75
C ASP A 3 -15.70 7.42 4.13
N GLU A 4 -16.16 7.04 5.33
CA GLU A 4 -15.91 5.70 5.84
C GLU A 4 -16.57 4.62 4.99
N PHE A 5 -17.76 4.91 4.45
CA PHE A 5 -18.45 3.95 3.59
C PHE A 5 -17.62 3.61 2.36
N PHE A 6 -17.03 4.64 1.73
CA PHE A 6 -16.18 4.43 0.55
C PHE A 6 -14.95 3.60 0.91
N LEU A 7 -14.30 3.92 2.02
CA LEU A 7 -13.11 3.20 2.46
C LEU A 7 -13.41 1.74 2.79
N LYS A 8 -14.53 1.49 3.45
CA LYS A 8 -14.95 0.12 3.74
C LYS A 8 -15.29 -0.66 2.47
N SER A 9 -15.83 0.03 1.46
CA SER A 9 -16.09 -0.60 0.16
C SER A 9 -14.81 -1.01 -0.52
N LEU A 10 -13.76 -0.18 -0.45
CA LEU A 10 -12.47 -0.53 -1.00
C LEU A 10 -11.85 -1.73 -0.28
N ILE A 11 -12.03 -1.82 1.03
CA ILE A 11 -11.57 -3.00 1.79
C ILE A 11 -12.27 -4.26 1.29
N GLN A 12 -13.56 -4.17 1.02
CA GLN A 12 -14.31 -5.32 0.48
C GLN A 12 -13.78 -5.75 -0.89
N ILE A 13 -13.34 -4.80 -1.70
CA ILE A 13 -12.84 -5.08 -3.04
C ILE A 13 -11.42 -5.64 -3.00
N THR A 14 -10.54 -5.03 -2.21
CA THR A 14 -9.11 -5.39 -2.19
C THR A 14 -8.76 -6.43 -1.14
N HIS A 15 -9.62 -6.58 -0.13
CA HIS A 15 -9.37 -7.39 1.07
C HIS A 15 -8.20 -6.88 1.92
N GLY A 16 -7.57 -5.79 1.52
CA GLY A 16 -6.48 -5.17 2.27
C GLY A 16 -7.02 -4.16 3.26
N GLU A 17 -6.29 -3.97 4.35
CA GLU A 17 -6.66 -3.00 5.36
C GLU A 17 -6.40 -1.58 4.88
N ILE A 18 -7.21 -0.63 5.37
CA ILE A 18 -7.04 0.78 5.09
C ILE A 18 -6.98 1.53 6.42
N ARG A 19 -6.05 2.49 6.52
CA ARG A 19 -5.85 3.29 7.72
C ARG A 19 -5.72 4.75 7.37
N LEU A 20 -6.23 5.59 8.25
CA LEU A 20 -6.01 7.02 8.17
C LEU A 20 -4.90 7.38 9.14
N ILE A 21 -3.89 8.07 8.66
CA ILE A 21 -2.74 8.49 9.44
C ILE A 21 -2.79 10.00 9.56
N ASP A 22 -2.72 10.54 10.78
CA ASP A 22 -2.67 11.98 10.97
C ASP A 22 -1.21 12.47 10.95
N LYS A 23 -1.04 13.78 11.02
CA LYS A 23 0.29 14.40 10.96
C LYS A 23 1.21 13.98 12.10
N ASP A 24 0.65 13.53 13.21
CA ASP A 24 1.42 13.13 14.40
C ASP A 24 1.68 11.62 14.43
N GLY A 25 1.29 10.92 13.37
CA GLY A 25 1.48 9.47 13.29
C GLY A 25 0.39 8.65 13.95
N GLY A 26 -0.69 9.29 14.38
CA GLY A 26 -1.84 8.56 14.93
C GLY A 26 -2.52 7.74 13.85
N ILE A 27 -2.90 6.51 14.20
CA ILE A 27 -3.46 5.54 13.25
C ILE A 27 -4.92 5.26 13.58
N CYS A 28 -5.79 5.47 12.60
CA CYS A 28 -7.19 5.08 12.70
C CYS A 28 -7.45 3.98 11.66
N ARG A 29 -7.65 2.75 12.12
CA ARG A 29 -7.94 1.62 11.23
C ARG A 29 -9.41 1.60 10.87
N ILE A 30 -9.68 1.43 9.58
CA ILE A 30 -11.07 1.44 9.07
C ILE A 30 -11.65 0.03 9.09
N GLY A 31 -10.81 -0.98 8.85
CA GLY A 31 -11.25 -2.37 8.83
C GLY A 31 -11.20 -3.03 10.19
N LYS A 32 -11.06 -4.36 10.19
CA LYS A 32 -11.13 -5.17 11.39
C LYS A 32 -9.77 -5.66 11.90
N THR A 33 -8.70 -5.26 11.25
CA THR A 33 -7.35 -5.68 11.63
C THR A 33 -7.02 -5.12 13.01
N LYS A 34 -6.50 -5.98 13.87
CA LYS A 34 -6.09 -5.59 15.21
C LYS A 34 -4.72 -4.95 15.18
N GLU A 35 -4.41 -4.14 16.20
CA GLU A 35 -3.14 -3.45 16.29
C GLU A 35 -1.95 -4.40 16.19
N GLU A 36 -2.01 -5.51 16.91
CA GLU A 36 -0.92 -6.49 16.96
C GLU A 36 -0.74 -7.23 15.62
N GLU A 37 -1.68 -7.10 14.70
CA GLU A 37 -1.63 -7.71 13.38
C GLU A 37 -1.35 -6.69 12.27
N ASP A 38 -1.12 -5.45 12.63
CA ASP A 38 -0.91 -4.36 11.67
C ASP A 38 0.58 -3.99 11.62
N PRO A 39 1.28 -4.22 10.49
CA PRO A 39 2.72 -3.92 10.42
C PRO A 39 3.04 -2.45 10.64
N PHE A 40 2.13 -1.55 10.31
CA PHE A 40 2.35 -0.13 10.55
C PHE A 40 2.25 0.23 12.03
N PHE A 41 1.57 -0.58 12.81
CA PHE A 41 1.50 -0.37 14.25
C PHE A 41 2.64 -1.10 14.98
N THR A 42 2.92 -2.34 14.60
CA THR A 42 3.92 -3.15 15.29
C THR A 42 5.36 -2.72 14.98
N ASP A 43 5.57 -2.05 13.86
CA ASP A 43 6.90 -1.65 13.40
C ASP A 43 6.92 -0.15 13.11
N LYS A 44 7.25 0.63 14.13
CA LYS A 44 7.25 2.10 14.02
C LYS A 44 8.28 2.60 13.02
N ASN A 45 9.39 1.91 12.88
CA ASN A 45 10.41 2.30 11.89
C ASN A 45 9.86 2.15 10.49
N PHE A 46 9.11 1.09 10.23
CA PHE A 46 8.47 0.88 8.95
C PHE A 46 7.46 2.00 8.67
N LEU A 47 6.63 2.34 9.63
CA LEU A 47 5.66 3.44 9.48
C LEU A 47 6.38 4.74 9.15
N ASN A 48 7.42 5.08 9.90
CA ASN A 48 8.16 6.33 9.69
C ASN A 48 8.80 6.35 8.30
N ASP A 49 9.40 5.25 7.88
CA ASP A 49 10.00 5.16 6.55
C ASP A 49 8.97 5.39 5.45
N VAL A 50 7.79 4.81 5.61
CA VAL A 50 6.71 4.97 4.63
C VAL A 50 6.21 6.41 4.58
N LEU A 51 6.09 7.06 5.73
CA LEU A 51 5.59 8.43 5.77
C LEU A 51 6.60 9.44 5.25
N GLU A 52 7.88 9.15 5.38
CA GLU A 52 8.94 10.08 4.97
C GLU A 52 9.35 9.94 3.51
N ARG A 53 9.00 8.83 2.86
CA ARG A 53 9.39 8.62 1.47
C ARG A 53 8.52 9.46 0.54
N ARG A 54 9.14 10.14 -0.39
CA ARG A 54 8.50 10.92 -1.45
C ARG A 54 7.31 11.75 -0.95
N PRO A 55 7.54 12.66 -0.02
CA PRO A 55 6.44 13.42 0.60
C PRO A 55 5.66 14.30 -0.39
N GLU A 56 6.23 14.60 -1.54
CA GLU A 56 5.59 15.40 -2.59
C GLU A 56 4.60 14.59 -3.44
N ALA A 57 4.65 13.27 -3.38
CA ALA A 57 3.80 12.42 -4.21
C ALA A 57 2.41 12.27 -3.61
N SER A 58 1.38 12.47 -4.43
CA SER A 58 0.00 12.31 -4.01
C SER A 58 -0.34 10.84 -3.76
N ILE A 59 0.28 9.94 -4.50
CA ILE A 59 0.14 8.51 -4.30
C ILE A 59 1.50 7.85 -4.49
N ASP A 60 1.76 6.85 -3.66
CA ASP A 60 3.00 6.07 -3.73
C ASP A 60 2.62 4.60 -3.59
N ILE A 61 2.87 3.83 -4.64
CA ILE A 61 2.69 2.38 -4.61
C ILE A 61 4.07 1.78 -4.38
N PHE A 62 4.20 0.99 -3.33
CA PHE A 62 5.47 0.35 -3.03
C PHE A 62 5.26 -1.12 -2.72
N TRP A 63 6.28 -1.90 -3.01
CA TRP A 63 6.13 -3.35 -2.88
C TRP A 63 7.49 -4.00 -2.62
N GLU A 64 7.41 -5.19 -2.05
CA GLU A 64 8.53 -6.07 -1.88
C GLU A 64 8.05 -7.45 -2.31
N ASP A 65 8.70 -8.03 -3.32
CA ASP A 65 8.25 -9.27 -3.97
C ASP A 65 6.79 -9.11 -4.44
N ASP A 66 5.89 -9.96 -4.01
CA ASP A 66 4.50 -9.92 -4.43
C ASP A 66 3.57 -9.29 -3.39
N VAL A 67 4.13 -8.52 -2.47
CA VAL A 67 3.35 -7.84 -1.42
C VAL A 67 3.33 -6.36 -1.71
N TYR A 68 2.14 -5.80 -1.84
CA TYR A 68 1.93 -4.41 -2.26
C TYR A 68 1.25 -3.57 -1.19
N TYR A 69 1.62 -2.30 -1.17
CA TYR A 69 1.07 -1.28 -0.28
C TYR A 69 0.82 -0.02 -1.08
N ALA A 70 -0.01 0.85 -0.56
CA ALA A 70 -0.21 2.18 -1.14
C ALA A 70 -0.29 3.23 -0.05
N ARG A 71 0.21 4.42 -0.37
CA ARG A 71 0.07 5.60 0.47
C ARG A 71 -0.54 6.71 -0.39
N VAL A 72 -1.65 7.28 0.08
CA VAL A 72 -2.37 8.34 -0.64
C VAL A 72 -2.45 9.56 0.28
N ARG A 73 -2.17 10.74 -0.28
CA ARG A 73 -2.23 12.00 0.48
C ARG A 73 -3.69 12.36 0.79
N ARG A 74 -3.94 12.81 1.99
CA ARG A 74 -5.27 13.29 2.37
C ARG A 74 -5.44 14.73 1.90
N LYS A 75 -6.65 15.03 1.42
CA LYS A 75 -6.98 16.37 0.95
C LYS A 75 -7.42 17.25 2.13
N GLY A 76 -6.84 18.45 2.23
CA GLY A 76 -7.24 19.43 3.23
C GLY A 76 -6.84 19.10 4.66
N ILE A 77 -6.18 17.98 4.87
CA ILE A 77 -5.73 17.53 6.18
C ILE A 77 -4.31 17.02 6.01
N GLN A 78 -3.43 17.39 6.93
CA GLN A 78 -2.08 16.84 6.92
C GLN A 78 -2.15 15.39 7.38
N GLY A 79 -1.81 14.49 6.48
CA GLY A 79 -1.84 13.07 6.80
C GLY A 79 -1.93 12.24 5.55
N TRP A 80 -2.12 10.95 5.77
CA TRP A 80 -2.06 9.96 4.70
C TRP A 80 -3.12 8.90 4.88
N ILE A 81 -3.44 8.23 3.77
CA ILE A 81 -4.26 7.02 3.78
C ILE A 81 -3.31 5.90 3.38
N LEU A 82 -3.20 4.87 4.21
CA LEU A 82 -2.33 3.73 3.94
C LEU A 82 -3.19 2.49 3.67
N ALA A 83 -2.90 1.81 2.57
CA ALA A 83 -3.61 0.59 2.19
C ALA A 83 -2.64 -0.58 2.08
N GLY A 84 -3.13 -1.76 2.40
CA GLY A 84 -2.35 -2.99 2.33
C GLY A 84 -1.88 -3.44 3.70
N PRO A 85 -1.00 -4.45 3.75
CA PRO A 85 -0.44 -5.19 2.63
C PRO A 85 -1.43 -6.11 1.97
N VAL A 86 -1.23 -6.37 0.68
CA VAL A 86 -1.93 -7.43 -0.04
C VAL A 86 -0.90 -8.25 -0.80
N GLN A 87 -1.11 -9.57 -0.89
CA GLN A 87 -0.27 -10.41 -1.74
C GLN A 87 -0.96 -10.58 -3.09
N THR A 88 -0.19 -10.49 -4.16
CA THR A 88 -0.72 -10.59 -5.51
C THR A 88 -0.56 -11.99 -6.10
N VAL A 89 0.16 -12.86 -5.39
CA VAL A 89 0.32 -14.27 -5.72
C VAL A 89 0.06 -15.07 -4.46
N VAL A 90 -0.84 -16.04 -4.54
CA VAL A 90 -1.24 -16.81 -3.35
C VAL A 90 -0.09 -17.68 -2.85
N GLY A 91 0.19 -17.61 -1.55
CA GLY A 91 1.22 -18.43 -0.93
C GLY A 91 1.36 -18.11 0.54
N ALA A 92 2.01 -19.03 1.27
CA ALA A 92 2.24 -18.84 2.71
C ALA A 92 3.53 -18.08 3.02
N ALA A 93 4.50 -18.16 2.10
CA ALA A 93 5.81 -17.54 2.34
C ALA A 93 5.76 -16.02 2.52
N PRO A 94 4.98 -15.25 1.73
CA PRO A 94 4.90 -13.82 1.94
C PRO A 94 4.35 -13.43 3.30
N ALA A 95 3.32 -14.12 3.79
CA ALA A 95 2.75 -13.85 5.10
C ALA A 95 3.78 -14.07 6.20
N LEU A 96 4.53 -15.15 6.11
CA LEU A 96 5.58 -15.48 7.08
C LEU A 96 6.65 -14.38 7.10
N LYS A 97 7.11 -13.95 5.92
CA LYS A 97 8.11 -12.88 5.83
C LYS A 97 7.64 -11.57 6.44
N ILE A 98 6.41 -11.17 6.14
CA ILE A 98 5.86 -9.92 6.67
C ILE A 98 5.72 -10.01 8.19
N ALA A 99 5.20 -11.10 8.70
CA ALA A 99 5.04 -11.28 10.13
C ALA A 99 6.38 -11.23 10.86
N GLN A 100 7.39 -11.92 10.35
CA GLN A 100 8.71 -11.94 10.97
C GLN A 100 9.38 -10.56 10.89
N LYS A 101 9.29 -9.91 9.73
CA LYS A 101 9.91 -8.60 9.51
C LYS A 101 9.32 -7.54 10.43
N HIS A 102 8.02 -7.56 10.64
CA HIS A 102 7.32 -6.50 11.36
C HIS A 102 6.87 -6.90 12.76
N LYS A 103 7.40 -7.99 13.30
CA LYS A 103 7.16 -8.41 14.69
C LYS A 103 5.69 -8.75 14.96
N ILE A 104 5.05 -9.40 14.01
CA ILE A 104 3.69 -9.88 14.17
C ILE A 104 3.74 -11.38 14.48
N GLU A 105 2.84 -11.84 15.33
CA GLU A 105 2.75 -13.26 15.63
C GLU A 105 2.32 -14.04 14.39
N VAL A 106 3.18 -14.95 13.95
CA VAL A 106 2.98 -15.69 12.70
C VAL A 106 1.65 -16.46 12.69
N ALA A 107 1.31 -17.08 13.82
CA ALA A 107 0.13 -17.93 13.89
C ALA A 107 -1.18 -17.17 13.67
N SER A 108 -1.24 -15.90 14.04
CA SER A 108 -2.46 -15.10 13.94
C SER A 108 -2.50 -14.23 12.68
N TYR A 109 -1.36 -14.07 12.01
CA TYR A 109 -1.30 -13.14 10.88
C TYR A 109 -1.93 -13.72 9.62
N ARG A 110 -2.75 -12.89 8.97
CA ARG A 110 -3.38 -13.21 7.69
C ARG A 110 -3.02 -12.13 6.69
N LEU A 111 -2.37 -12.53 5.60
CA LEU A 111 -2.03 -11.62 4.50
C LEU A 111 -3.06 -11.82 3.41
N PRO A 112 -3.91 -10.81 3.16
CA PRO A 112 -4.98 -10.98 2.17
C PRO A 112 -4.43 -11.05 0.75
N TYR A 113 -5.14 -11.78 -0.10
CA TYR A 113 -4.81 -11.86 -1.52
C TYR A 113 -5.67 -10.87 -2.31
N CYS A 114 -5.06 -10.21 -3.27
CA CYS A 114 -5.76 -9.34 -4.21
C CYS A 114 -4.99 -9.34 -5.52
N GLU A 115 -5.68 -9.48 -6.64
CA GLU A 115 -5.03 -9.30 -7.93
C GLU A 115 -4.40 -7.91 -7.99
N LEU A 116 -3.21 -7.81 -8.56
CA LEU A 116 -2.53 -6.52 -8.68
C LEU A 116 -3.39 -5.50 -9.43
N LYS A 117 -4.01 -5.91 -10.51
CA LYS A 117 -4.87 -5.03 -11.30
C LYS A 117 -6.01 -4.47 -10.44
N THR A 118 -6.65 -5.32 -9.65
CA THR A 118 -7.75 -4.89 -8.78
C THR A 118 -7.26 -3.91 -7.72
N PHE A 119 -6.11 -4.20 -7.11
CA PHE A 119 -5.53 -3.31 -6.11
C PHE A 119 -5.22 -1.94 -6.70
N LEU A 120 -4.57 -1.91 -7.86
CA LEU A 120 -4.20 -0.65 -8.51
C LEU A 120 -5.42 0.15 -8.96
N GLU A 121 -6.45 -0.51 -9.46
CA GLU A 121 -7.69 0.18 -9.83
C GLU A 121 -8.37 0.77 -8.59
N ALA A 122 -8.39 0.04 -7.48
CA ALA A 122 -8.95 0.55 -6.24
C ALA A 122 -8.17 1.77 -5.75
N MET A 123 -6.84 1.74 -5.83
CA MET A 123 -6.01 2.87 -5.41
C MET A 123 -6.18 4.08 -6.33
N LYS A 124 -6.39 3.84 -7.60
CA LYS A 124 -6.71 4.89 -8.56
C LYS A 124 -8.02 5.60 -8.18
N LEU A 125 -9.04 4.82 -7.84
CA LEU A 125 -10.32 5.38 -7.40
C LEU A 125 -10.18 6.12 -6.09
N LEU A 126 -9.40 5.60 -5.16
CA LEU A 126 -9.16 6.25 -3.88
C LEU A 126 -8.53 7.63 -4.08
N LEU A 127 -7.50 7.70 -4.90
CA LEU A 127 -6.84 8.97 -5.20
C LEU A 127 -7.82 9.96 -5.84
N TYR A 128 -8.60 9.50 -6.80
CA TYR A 128 -9.55 10.36 -7.49
C TYR A 128 -10.63 10.89 -6.54
N GLU A 129 -11.20 10.02 -5.72
CA GLU A 129 -12.25 10.44 -4.77
C GLU A 129 -11.68 11.37 -3.70
N GLU A 130 -10.45 11.16 -3.28
CA GLU A 130 -9.86 11.98 -2.23
C GLU A 130 -9.38 13.33 -2.75
N THR A 131 -8.74 13.38 -3.91
CA THR A 131 -8.03 14.57 -4.40
C THR A 131 -8.52 15.09 -5.74
N GLY A 132 -9.28 14.31 -6.51
CA GLY A 132 -9.63 14.64 -7.88
C GLY A 132 -8.54 14.33 -8.88
N GLU A 133 -7.39 13.83 -8.44
CA GLU A 133 -6.29 13.53 -9.34
C GLU A 133 -6.49 12.20 -10.05
N LYS A 134 -6.03 12.14 -11.28
CA LYS A 134 -6.08 10.93 -12.09
C LYS A 134 -4.69 10.37 -12.28
N VAL A 135 -4.57 9.06 -12.20
CA VAL A 135 -3.29 8.39 -12.39
C VAL A 135 -3.50 7.16 -13.27
N CYS A 136 -2.46 6.77 -13.98
CA CYS A 136 -2.50 5.59 -14.84
C CYS A 136 -1.42 4.61 -14.40
N PHE A 137 -1.82 3.39 -14.09
CA PHE A 137 -0.93 2.32 -13.64
C PHE A 137 -0.65 1.27 -14.72
N SER A 138 -0.97 1.57 -15.98
CA SER A 138 -0.83 0.60 -17.07
C SER A 138 0.59 0.03 -17.18
N GLN A 139 1.59 0.81 -16.82
CA GLN A 139 2.97 0.35 -16.86
C GLN A 139 3.24 -0.78 -15.87
N LEU A 140 2.57 -0.78 -14.73
CA LEU A 140 2.70 -1.87 -13.76
C LEU A 140 2.07 -3.15 -14.27
N TYR A 141 0.94 -3.03 -14.96
CA TYR A 141 0.27 -4.20 -15.52
C TYR A 141 1.17 -4.94 -16.51
N THR A 142 1.87 -4.21 -17.36
CA THR A 142 2.76 -4.82 -18.35
C THR A 142 4.00 -5.44 -17.73
N LYS A 143 4.33 -5.09 -16.49
CA LYS A 143 5.52 -5.57 -15.80
C LYS A 143 5.28 -6.80 -14.96
N GLN A 144 4.10 -7.35 -14.97
CA GLN A 144 3.82 -8.56 -14.23
C GLN A 144 4.53 -9.79 -14.82
N GLN A 145 4.94 -9.71 -16.09
CA GLN A 145 5.53 -10.83 -16.80
C GLN A 145 7.04 -10.73 -17.05
N PRO A 146 7.74 -9.65 -16.72
CA PRO A 146 9.18 -9.60 -16.99
C PRO A 146 9.94 -10.52 -16.06
N GLU A 147 11.19 -10.81 -16.43
CA GLU A 147 12.05 -11.59 -15.57
C GLU A 147 12.26 -10.89 -14.24
N PRO A 148 12.35 -11.66 -13.14
CA PRO A 148 12.44 -11.05 -11.82
C PRO A 148 13.56 -10.02 -11.65
N GLU A 149 14.73 -10.29 -12.21
CA GLU A 149 15.86 -9.36 -12.09
C GLU A 149 15.60 -8.06 -12.83
N GLN A 150 15.07 -8.14 -14.04
CA GLN A 150 14.73 -6.97 -14.82
C GLN A 150 13.62 -6.18 -14.12
N GLN A 151 12.68 -6.87 -13.54
CA GLN A 151 11.59 -6.25 -12.83
C GLN A 151 12.10 -5.45 -11.64
N LYS A 152 12.96 -6.04 -10.81
CA LYS A 152 13.52 -5.35 -9.64
C LYS A 152 14.32 -4.13 -10.03
N PHE A 153 15.18 -4.27 -11.04
CA PHE A 153 15.98 -3.16 -11.52
C PHE A 153 15.10 -2.03 -12.02
N PHE A 154 14.10 -2.38 -12.81
CA PHE A 154 13.19 -1.41 -13.39
C PHE A 154 12.41 -0.66 -12.31
N GLU A 155 11.93 -1.36 -11.30
CA GLU A 155 11.17 -0.77 -10.22
C GLU A 155 12.00 0.25 -9.46
N LYS A 156 13.23 -0.11 -9.11
CA LYS A 156 14.14 0.80 -8.38
C LYS A 156 14.46 2.06 -9.14
N LYS A 157 14.69 1.95 -10.44
CA LYS A 157 15.16 3.06 -11.24
C LYS A 157 14.01 3.85 -11.84
N ARG A 158 13.12 3.15 -12.51
CA ARG A 158 12.10 3.80 -13.32
C ARG A 158 10.98 4.41 -12.48
N TRP A 159 10.45 3.66 -11.57
CA TRP A 159 9.29 4.12 -10.82
C TRP A 159 9.62 5.29 -9.92
N MET A 160 10.80 5.27 -9.34
CA MET A 160 11.26 6.37 -8.50
C MET A 160 11.48 7.64 -9.31
N GLU A 161 11.94 7.51 -10.55
CA GLU A 161 12.19 8.65 -11.43
C GLU A 161 10.93 9.27 -12.01
N LYS A 162 9.87 8.52 -12.12
CA LYS A 162 8.60 9.02 -12.65
C LYS A 162 7.93 10.04 -11.73
N GLY A 163 8.48 10.25 -10.60
CA GLY A 163 8.23 11.41 -9.80
C GLY A 163 6.81 11.81 -9.58
N GLY A 164 6.02 11.14 -8.89
CA GLY A 164 4.79 11.74 -8.49
C GLY A 164 3.63 10.81 -8.32
N HIS A 165 3.54 9.80 -9.11
CA HIS A 165 2.32 9.01 -9.10
C HIS A 165 2.53 7.58 -8.71
N LEU A 166 3.63 6.98 -9.12
CA LEU A 166 3.86 5.57 -8.90
C LEU A 166 5.34 5.33 -8.68
N HIS A 167 5.67 4.81 -7.51
CA HIS A 167 7.04 4.61 -7.12
C HIS A 167 7.26 3.27 -6.48
N ASN A 168 8.44 2.71 -6.74
CA ASN A 168 8.93 1.57 -5.99
C ASN A 168 9.86 2.08 -4.90
N PRO A 169 9.75 1.59 -3.66
CA PRO A 169 10.55 2.06 -2.55
C PRO A 169 12.04 1.70 -2.64
N TYR A 170 12.40 0.79 -3.48
CA TYR A 170 13.81 0.41 -3.58
C TYR A 170 14.71 1.54 -3.94
#